data_3b69909af55bb0ae0102a5dba4b69858
#
_entry.id   3b69909af55bb0ae0102a5dba4b69858
#
_cell.length_a   1.000
_cell.length_b   1.000
_cell.length_c   1.000
_cell.angle_alpha   90.00
_cell.angle_beta   90.00
_cell.angle_gamma   90.00
#
_symmetry.space_group_name_H-M   'P 1'
#
loop_
_entity.id
_entity.type
_entity.pdbx_description
1 polymer ?
#
loop_
_entity_poly.entity_id
_entity_poly.type
_entity_poly.pdbx_seq_one_letter_code
_entity_poly.pdbx_strand_id
1 'polypeptide(L)'
;MYLKLRNIGKITEADIELTGMTVIAGENNTGKSTVSKALFSAFNSLYKYEDEIYKARYQTVSRAISRYISSRYNLIEQNFQFNDLFNENLNEHINLIILNPKEEDFDKHFQNIHELIISVMTEFGLSETGESDENSDNVNELKLSITDALKISNQDIHNRLTTNIFRGEFDDQVNNLYIDGEASIELIIKNGTTIFNIEKNTVKYIGNPKMLKTQAVYLDDPF
;
A
#
# COMPACT_ATOMS: atom_id res chain seq x y z
N MET A 1 8.34 25.80 4.91
CA MET A 1 7.38 24.76 4.46
C MET A 1 5.98 25.35 4.58
N TYR A 2 5.09 25.04 3.65
CA TYR A 2 3.71 25.53 3.69
C TYR A 2 2.75 24.37 3.58
N LEU A 3 1.64 24.45 4.32
CA LEU A 3 0.51 23.53 4.26
C LEU A 3 -0.75 24.35 3.93
N LYS A 4 -1.44 23.97 2.87
CA LYS A 4 -2.73 24.56 2.53
C LYS A 4 -3.80 23.49 2.59
N LEU A 5 -4.91 23.80 3.23
CA LEU A 5 -6.05 22.91 3.39
C LEU A 5 -7.29 23.56 2.78
N ARG A 6 -8.09 22.75 2.07
CA ARG A 6 -9.38 23.15 1.50
C ARG A 6 -10.38 22.04 1.77
N ASN A 7 -11.45 22.35 2.43
CA ASN A 7 -12.58 21.47 2.75
C ASN A 7 -12.17 20.15 3.45
N ILE A 8 -11.26 20.23 4.43
CA ILE A 8 -10.73 19.08 5.18
C ILE A 8 -11.31 19.05 6.59
N GLY A 9 -12.01 17.97 6.94
CA GLY A 9 -12.62 17.80 8.26
C GLY A 9 -13.53 18.98 8.61
N LYS A 10 -13.10 19.80 9.59
CA LYS A 10 -13.83 21.03 10.00
C LYS A 10 -13.28 22.31 9.40
N ILE A 11 -12.24 22.22 8.60
CA ILE A 11 -11.57 23.38 8.01
C ILE A 11 -12.11 23.62 6.60
N THR A 12 -12.65 24.79 6.35
CA THR A 12 -13.01 25.23 5.01
C THR A 12 -11.76 25.64 4.23
N GLU A 13 -10.94 26.47 4.85
CA GLU A 13 -9.69 26.98 4.26
C GLU A 13 -8.66 27.28 5.34
N ALA A 14 -7.41 26.88 5.12
CA ALA A 14 -6.28 27.26 5.94
C ALA A 14 -5.00 27.27 5.13
N ASP A 15 -4.23 28.36 5.25
CA ASP A 15 -2.88 28.51 4.69
C ASP A 15 -1.89 28.72 5.84
N ILE A 16 -1.00 27.78 6.05
CA ILE A 16 -0.15 27.70 7.24
C ILE A 16 1.32 27.68 6.81
N GLU A 17 2.07 28.65 7.27
CA GLU A 17 3.53 28.63 7.16
C GLU A 17 4.13 27.89 8.34
N LEU A 18 4.94 26.87 8.05
CA LEU A 18 5.59 26.02 9.05
C LEU A 18 7.10 26.33 9.06
N THR A 19 7.53 27.15 10.00
CA THR A 19 8.94 27.54 10.18
C THR A 19 9.35 27.34 11.64
N GLY A 20 10.38 26.52 11.86
CA GLY A 20 10.83 26.22 13.22
C GLY A 20 9.71 25.62 14.07
N MET A 21 9.36 26.30 15.16
CA MET A 21 8.23 25.95 16.03
C MET A 21 6.96 26.66 15.56
N THR A 22 5.90 25.94 15.29
CA THR A 22 4.58 26.50 14.96
C THR A 22 3.59 26.10 16.04
N VAL A 23 2.88 27.06 16.62
CA VAL A 23 1.86 26.85 17.64
C VAL A 23 0.49 27.19 17.07
N ILE A 24 -0.44 26.25 17.15
CA ILE A 24 -1.83 26.43 16.71
C ILE A 24 -2.71 26.51 17.96
N ALA A 25 -3.28 27.67 18.21
CA ALA A 25 -4.17 27.91 19.34
C ALA A 25 -5.60 28.25 18.86
N GLY A 26 -6.57 28.01 19.71
CA GLY A 26 -7.99 28.28 19.42
C GLY A 26 -8.90 27.51 20.37
N GLU A 27 -10.18 27.78 20.30
CA GLU A 27 -11.22 27.11 21.09
C GLU A 27 -11.32 25.62 20.73
N ASN A 28 -11.97 24.84 21.58
CA ASN A 28 -12.22 23.45 21.29
C ASN A 28 -13.11 23.31 20.06
N ASN A 29 -12.87 22.25 19.29
CA ASN A 29 -13.66 21.95 18.09
C ASN A 29 -13.46 22.90 16.89
N THR A 30 -12.39 23.69 16.84
CA THR A 30 -12.09 24.64 15.74
C THR A 30 -11.19 24.07 14.64
N GLY A 31 -10.86 22.78 14.69
CA GLY A 31 -10.06 22.12 13.64
C GLY A 31 -8.54 22.10 13.91
N LYS A 32 -8.06 22.40 15.13
CA LYS A 32 -6.63 22.32 15.48
C LYS A 32 -6.04 20.94 15.17
N SER A 33 -6.67 19.88 15.66
CA SER A 33 -6.26 18.49 15.40
C SER A 33 -6.37 18.12 13.91
N THR A 34 -7.32 18.72 13.17
CA THR A 34 -7.44 18.53 11.72
C THR A 34 -6.18 18.97 10.99
N VAL A 35 -5.56 20.10 11.38
CA VAL A 35 -4.30 20.57 10.78
C VAL A 35 -3.17 19.58 11.05
N SER A 36 -3.03 19.11 12.30
CA SER A 36 -1.98 18.16 12.68
C SER A 36 -2.16 16.80 11.96
N LYS A 37 -3.39 16.28 11.92
CA LYS A 37 -3.74 15.06 11.21
C LYS A 37 -3.45 15.18 9.71
N ALA A 38 -3.81 16.30 9.08
CA ALA A 38 -3.55 16.55 7.66
C ALA A 38 -2.04 16.60 7.35
N LEU A 39 -1.27 17.30 8.16
CA LEU A 39 0.18 17.39 8.01
C LEU A 39 0.84 16.03 8.17
N PHE A 40 0.48 15.29 9.22
CA PHE A 40 1.00 13.97 9.51
C PHE A 40 0.69 12.98 8.38
N SER A 41 -0.56 12.94 7.93
CA SER A 41 -0.99 12.05 6.84
C SER A 41 -0.26 12.36 5.53
N ALA A 42 -0.12 13.66 5.18
CA ALA A 42 0.60 14.08 3.99
C ALA A 42 2.09 13.70 4.07
N PHE A 43 2.74 13.89 5.21
CA PHE A 43 4.14 13.48 5.40
C PHE A 43 4.33 11.97 5.35
N ASN A 44 3.49 11.20 6.05
CA ASN A 44 3.59 9.75 6.09
C ASN A 44 3.33 9.11 4.73
N SER A 45 2.42 9.68 3.94
CA SER A 45 2.18 9.17 2.59
C SER A 45 3.37 9.38 1.63
N LEU A 46 4.25 10.33 1.94
CA LEU A 46 5.45 10.61 1.15
C LEU A 46 6.72 9.97 1.73
N TYR A 47 6.65 9.48 2.97
CA TYR A 47 7.79 8.85 3.63
C TYR A 47 8.03 7.46 3.05
N LYS A 48 9.19 7.27 2.42
CA LYS A 48 9.62 5.96 1.85
C LYS A 48 8.52 5.24 1.05
N TYR A 49 7.68 5.97 0.33
CA TYR A 49 6.53 5.39 -0.35
C TYR A 49 6.91 4.33 -1.39
N GLU A 50 8.13 4.38 -1.95
CA GLU A 50 8.63 3.36 -2.88
C GLU A 50 8.81 2.01 -2.19
N ASP A 51 9.33 2.01 -0.95
CA ASP A 51 9.45 0.81 -0.13
C ASP A 51 8.06 0.23 0.20
N GLU A 52 7.09 1.10 0.47
CA GLU A 52 5.72 0.68 0.77
C GLU A 52 5.00 0.13 -0.47
N ILE A 53 5.23 0.69 -1.65
CA ILE A 53 4.74 0.14 -2.91
C ILE A 53 5.33 -1.26 -3.15
N TYR A 54 6.64 -1.41 -2.96
CA TYR A 54 7.29 -2.70 -3.07
C TYR A 54 6.69 -3.74 -2.11
N LYS A 55 6.54 -3.40 -0.82
CA LYS A 55 5.91 -4.27 0.18
C LYS A 55 4.48 -4.65 -0.22
N ALA A 56 3.68 -3.71 -0.73
CA ALA A 56 2.32 -3.97 -1.17
C ALA A 56 2.29 -4.97 -2.35
N ARG A 57 3.21 -4.85 -3.30
CA ARG A 57 3.37 -5.82 -4.40
C ARG A 57 3.77 -7.19 -3.89
N TYR A 58 4.79 -7.24 -3.05
CA TYR A 58 5.26 -8.49 -2.44
C TYR A 58 4.11 -9.20 -1.70
N GLN A 59 3.37 -8.49 -0.86
CA GLN A 59 2.23 -9.05 -0.14
C GLN A 59 1.13 -9.56 -1.08
N THR A 60 0.91 -8.89 -2.21
CA THR A 60 -0.11 -9.33 -3.17
C THR A 60 0.30 -10.61 -3.88
N VAL A 61 1.56 -10.71 -4.32
CA VAL A 61 2.12 -11.92 -4.92
C VAL A 61 2.12 -13.07 -3.91
N SER A 62 2.60 -12.83 -2.70
CA SER A 62 2.64 -13.83 -1.63
C SER A 62 1.25 -14.38 -1.29
N ARG A 63 0.23 -13.51 -1.25
CA ARG A 63 -1.16 -13.95 -1.04
C ARG A 63 -1.69 -14.79 -2.21
N ALA A 64 -1.33 -14.46 -3.45
CA ALA A 64 -1.72 -15.27 -4.61
C ALA A 64 -1.12 -16.67 -4.53
N ILE A 65 0.16 -16.77 -4.19
CA ILE A 65 0.85 -18.05 -3.96
C ILE A 65 0.19 -18.82 -2.81
N SER A 66 -0.07 -18.17 -1.68
CA SER A 66 -0.71 -18.82 -0.52
C SER A 66 -2.10 -19.35 -0.84
N ARG A 67 -2.90 -18.62 -1.62
CA ARG A 67 -4.22 -19.09 -2.07
C ARG A 67 -4.10 -20.30 -3.00
N TYR A 68 -3.19 -20.25 -3.96
CA TYR A 68 -2.92 -21.36 -4.88
C TYR A 68 -2.59 -22.63 -4.11
N ILE A 69 -1.71 -22.54 -3.11
CA ILE A 69 -1.32 -23.69 -2.30
C ILE A 69 -2.50 -24.20 -1.48
N SER A 70 -3.24 -23.29 -0.81
CA SER A 70 -4.40 -23.67 0.01
C SER A 70 -5.53 -24.32 -0.79
N SER A 71 -5.68 -23.98 -2.06
CA SER A 71 -6.68 -24.62 -2.94
C SER A 71 -6.27 -25.98 -3.46
N ARG A 72 -4.96 -26.27 -3.48
CA ARG A 72 -4.42 -27.42 -4.19
C ARG A 72 -3.91 -28.53 -3.27
N TYR A 73 -3.50 -28.17 -2.07
CA TYR A 73 -2.95 -29.11 -1.10
C TYR A 73 -3.80 -29.16 0.16
N ASN A 74 -4.03 -30.35 0.69
CA ASN A 74 -4.73 -30.50 1.96
C ASN A 74 -3.77 -30.18 3.13
N LEU A 75 -3.77 -28.92 3.56
CA LEU A 75 -2.88 -28.43 4.62
C LEU A 75 -3.35 -28.75 6.05
N ILE A 76 -4.57 -29.30 6.21
CA ILE A 76 -5.23 -29.45 7.51
C ILE A 76 -4.58 -30.55 8.35
N GLU A 77 -3.98 -31.54 7.72
CA GLU A 77 -3.45 -32.73 8.41
C GLU A 77 -1.96 -32.64 8.76
N GLN A 78 -1.28 -31.56 8.38
CA GLN A 78 0.16 -31.44 8.54
C GLN A 78 0.56 -30.12 9.20
N ASN A 79 1.69 -30.16 9.95
CA ASN A 79 2.27 -28.97 10.60
C ASN A 79 2.94 -27.98 9.62
N PHE A 80 2.41 -27.88 8.39
CA PHE A 80 2.91 -26.94 7.38
C PHE A 80 2.55 -25.50 7.77
N GLN A 81 3.55 -24.64 7.80
CA GLN A 81 3.36 -23.20 7.95
C GLN A 81 3.80 -22.48 6.68
N PHE A 82 3.03 -21.50 6.22
CA PHE A 82 3.40 -20.73 5.03
C PHE A 82 4.78 -20.06 5.12
N ASN A 83 5.27 -19.80 6.33
CA ASN A 83 6.61 -19.27 6.55
C ASN A 83 7.72 -20.25 6.07
N ASP A 84 7.47 -21.55 6.09
CA ASP A 84 8.42 -22.56 5.64
C ASP A 84 8.59 -22.51 4.12
N LEU A 85 7.55 -22.09 3.40
CA LEU A 85 7.60 -21.90 1.96
C LEU A 85 8.37 -20.64 1.55
N PHE A 86 8.15 -19.52 2.27
CA PHE A 86 8.77 -18.23 1.92
C PHE A 86 10.24 -18.17 2.37
N ASN A 87 11.04 -19.17 1.94
CA ASN A 87 12.48 -19.21 2.13
C ASN A 87 13.21 -18.21 1.22
N GLU A 88 14.53 -18.11 1.37
CA GLU A 88 15.35 -17.15 0.60
C GLU A 88 15.20 -17.35 -0.92
N ASN A 89 15.18 -18.59 -1.40
CA ASN A 89 15.10 -18.90 -2.83
C ASN A 89 13.78 -18.44 -3.45
N LEU A 90 12.65 -18.73 -2.79
CA LEU A 90 11.33 -18.28 -3.27
C LEU A 90 11.23 -16.77 -3.25
N ASN A 91 11.72 -16.14 -2.18
CA ASN A 91 11.72 -14.69 -2.04
C ASN A 91 12.58 -14.01 -3.11
N GLU A 92 13.72 -14.59 -3.49
CA GLU A 92 14.55 -14.09 -4.58
C GLU A 92 13.76 -14.01 -5.90
N HIS A 93 13.09 -15.09 -6.28
CA HIS A 93 12.30 -15.10 -7.53
C HIS A 93 11.08 -14.17 -7.47
N ILE A 94 10.41 -14.05 -6.34
CA ILE A 94 9.33 -13.06 -6.13
C ILE A 94 9.89 -11.65 -6.31
N ASN A 95 11.04 -11.35 -5.73
CA ASN A 95 11.69 -10.05 -5.85
C ASN A 95 12.06 -9.72 -7.30
N LEU A 96 12.60 -10.70 -8.03
CA LEU A 96 12.97 -10.53 -9.44
C LEU A 96 11.76 -10.24 -10.33
N ILE A 97 10.64 -10.92 -10.12
CA ILE A 97 9.38 -10.64 -10.83
C ILE A 97 8.86 -9.21 -10.51
N ILE A 98 8.94 -8.78 -9.26
CA ILE A 98 8.46 -7.45 -8.85
C ILE A 98 9.33 -6.33 -9.43
N LEU A 99 10.65 -6.52 -9.45
CA LEU A 99 11.61 -5.51 -9.90
C LEU A 99 11.74 -5.46 -11.42
N ASN A 100 11.58 -6.61 -12.09
CA ASN A 100 11.75 -6.74 -13.54
C ASN A 100 10.54 -7.44 -14.19
N PRO A 101 9.37 -6.78 -14.27
CA PRO A 101 8.14 -7.40 -14.76
C PRO A 101 8.10 -7.57 -16.31
N LYS A 102 9.26 -7.59 -16.98
CA LYS A 102 9.33 -7.82 -18.44
C LYS A 102 8.99 -9.28 -18.76
N GLU A 103 8.23 -9.48 -19.81
CA GLU A 103 7.61 -10.76 -20.15
C GLU A 103 8.60 -11.94 -20.27
N GLU A 104 9.78 -11.73 -20.88
CA GLU A 104 10.80 -12.78 -21.06
C GLU A 104 11.40 -13.28 -19.72
N ASP A 105 11.64 -12.37 -18.77
CA ASP A 105 12.18 -12.73 -17.45
C ASP A 105 11.07 -13.26 -16.52
N PHE A 106 9.83 -12.79 -16.70
CA PHE A 106 8.69 -13.20 -15.91
C PHE A 106 8.43 -14.70 -15.98
N ASP A 107 8.34 -15.26 -17.17
CA ASP A 107 8.01 -16.67 -17.36
C ASP A 107 9.06 -17.59 -16.72
N LYS A 108 10.32 -17.24 -16.84
CA LYS A 108 11.42 -17.97 -16.21
C LYS A 108 11.31 -17.96 -14.67
N HIS A 109 11.11 -16.79 -14.07
CA HIS A 109 11.02 -16.68 -12.62
C HIS A 109 9.73 -17.27 -12.08
N PHE A 110 8.62 -17.16 -12.82
CA PHE A 110 7.36 -17.81 -12.50
C PHE A 110 7.51 -19.35 -12.49
N GLN A 111 8.19 -19.90 -13.49
CA GLN A 111 8.46 -21.33 -13.55
C GLN A 111 9.28 -21.79 -12.33
N ASN A 112 10.33 -21.06 -11.97
CA ASN A 112 11.13 -21.35 -10.79
C ASN A 112 10.31 -21.28 -9.49
N ILE A 113 9.42 -20.30 -9.35
CA ILE A 113 8.49 -20.21 -8.22
C ILE A 113 7.62 -21.46 -8.14
N HIS A 114 7.05 -21.88 -9.27
CA HIS A 114 6.18 -23.05 -9.32
C HIS A 114 6.94 -24.34 -8.96
N GLU A 115 8.15 -24.55 -9.49
CA GLU A 115 9.01 -25.69 -9.17
C GLU A 115 9.40 -25.72 -7.68
N LEU A 116 9.72 -24.57 -7.09
CA LEU A 116 10.02 -24.47 -5.68
C LEU A 116 8.80 -24.81 -4.80
N ILE A 117 7.60 -24.36 -5.17
CA ILE A 117 6.37 -24.73 -4.47
C ILE A 117 6.20 -26.25 -4.48
N ILE A 118 6.31 -26.90 -5.65
CA ILE A 118 6.19 -28.35 -5.77
C ILE A 118 7.23 -29.07 -4.93
N SER A 119 8.49 -28.62 -4.98
CA SER A 119 9.58 -29.21 -4.21
C SER A 119 9.31 -29.17 -2.70
N VAL A 120 8.92 -28.01 -2.18
CA VAL A 120 8.61 -27.84 -0.75
C VAL A 120 7.38 -28.69 -0.37
N MET A 121 6.30 -28.68 -1.17
CA MET A 121 5.11 -29.49 -0.88
C MET A 121 5.45 -31.00 -0.86
N THR A 122 6.31 -31.45 -1.76
CA THR A 122 6.75 -32.85 -1.81
C THR A 122 7.61 -33.21 -0.58
N GLU A 123 8.47 -32.30 -0.13
CA GLU A 123 9.29 -32.49 1.09
C GLU A 123 8.42 -32.66 2.35
N PHE A 124 7.32 -31.93 2.44
CA PHE A 124 6.31 -32.09 3.48
C PHE A 124 5.37 -33.28 3.29
N GLY A 125 5.58 -34.10 2.24
CA GLY A 125 4.74 -35.26 1.93
C GLY A 125 3.32 -34.87 1.51
N LEU A 126 3.10 -33.65 1.06
CA LEU A 126 1.83 -33.16 0.57
C LEU A 126 1.67 -33.55 -0.90
N SER A 127 0.65 -34.33 -1.20
CA SER A 127 0.28 -34.64 -2.59
C SER A 127 -0.83 -33.70 -3.05
N GLU A 128 -0.82 -33.40 -4.35
CA GLU A 128 -1.88 -32.60 -4.97
C GLU A 128 -3.23 -33.31 -4.87
N THR A 129 -4.25 -32.53 -4.53
CA THR A 129 -5.64 -32.99 -4.52
C THR A 129 -6.27 -32.58 -5.86
N GLY A 130 -6.49 -33.50 -6.76
CA GLY A 130 -7.20 -33.27 -8.04
C GLY A 130 -6.68 -34.10 -9.22
N GLU A 131 -7.51 -34.21 -10.26
CA GLU A 131 -7.16 -34.87 -11.50
C GLU A 131 -6.24 -33.98 -12.35
N SER A 132 -5.45 -34.60 -13.24
CA SER A 132 -4.38 -33.93 -14.01
C SER A 132 -4.83 -32.77 -14.92
N ASP A 133 -6.09 -32.72 -15.33
CA ASP A 133 -6.62 -31.67 -16.21
C ASP A 133 -6.97 -30.37 -15.47
N GLU A 134 -7.39 -30.46 -14.20
CA GLU A 134 -7.59 -29.26 -13.34
C GLU A 134 -6.27 -28.59 -12.98
N ASN A 135 -5.16 -29.28 -13.10
CA ASN A 135 -3.84 -28.81 -12.70
C ASN A 135 -3.31 -27.70 -13.61
N SER A 136 -3.56 -27.78 -14.92
CA SER A 136 -3.12 -26.74 -15.86
C SER A 136 -3.88 -25.43 -15.71
N ASP A 137 -5.16 -25.51 -15.37
CA ASP A 137 -6.00 -24.32 -15.20
C ASP A 137 -5.62 -23.55 -13.92
N ASN A 138 -5.32 -24.25 -12.84
CA ASN A 138 -4.91 -23.64 -11.58
C ASN A 138 -3.55 -22.93 -11.64
N VAL A 139 -2.58 -23.47 -12.38
CA VAL A 139 -1.27 -22.83 -12.60
C VAL A 139 -1.43 -21.57 -13.46
N ASN A 140 -2.29 -21.62 -14.48
CA ASN A 140 -2.62 -20.47 -15.30
C ASN A 140 -3.33 -19.38 -14.49
N GLU A 141 -4.21 -19.74 -13.56
CA GLU A 141 -4.87 -18.82 -12.65
C GLU A 141 -3.87 -18.13 -11.72
N LEU A 142 -2.90 -18.88 -11.16
CA LEU A 142 -1.81 -18.29 -10.39
C LEU A 142 -1.01 -17.28 -11.22
N LYS A 143 -0.62 -17.67 -12.43
CA LYS A 143 0.13 -16.80 -13.35
C LYS A 143 -0.62 -15.53 -13.68
N LEU A 144 -1.92 -15.63 -13.97
CA LEU A 144 -2.79 -14.48 -14.21
C LEU A 144 -2.90 -13.58 -12.99
N SER A 145 -3.12 -14.15 -11.80
CA SER A 145 -3.24 -13.40 -10.56
C SER A 145 -1.98 -12.59 -10.25
N ILE A 146 -0.79 -13.18 -10.45
CA ILE A 146 0.48 -12.47 -10.27
C ILE A 146 0.65 -11.39 -11.35
N THR A 147 0.37 -11.72 -12.60
CA THR A 147 0.50 -10.77 -13.72
C THR A 147 -0.41 -9.56 -13.52
N ASP A 148 -1.65 -9.76 -13.12
CA ASP A 148 -2.60 -8.67 -12.89
C ASP A 148 -2.19 -7.82 -11.68
N ALA A 149 -1.64 -8.42 -10.63
CA ALA A 149 -1.05 -7.68 -9.51
C ALA A 149 0.11 -6.76 -9.94
N LEU A 150 0.93 -7.22 -10.88
CA LEU A 150 2.08 -6.45 -11.39
C LEU A 150 1.68 -5.36 -12.41
N LYS A 151 0.53 -5.49 -13.08
CA LYS A 151 -0.01 -4.47 -14.00
C LYS A 151 -0.52 -3.22 -13.29
N ILE A 152 -0.88 -3.31 -12.01
CA ILE A 152 -1.35 -2.15 -11.24
C ILE A 152 -0.23 -1.10 -11.19
N SER A 153 -0.54 0.14 -11.55
CA SER A 153 0.46 1.20 -11.57
C SER A 153 0.98 1.53 -10.15
N ASN A 154 2.23 2.00 -10.07
CA ASN A 154 2.78 2.50 -8.80
C ASN A 154 1.94 3.63 -8.23
N GLN A 155 1.37 4.47 -9.10
CA GLN A 155 0.49 5.56 -8.70
C GLN A 155 -0.80 5.06 -8.05
N ASP A 156 -1.43 4.03 -8.60
CA ASP A 156 -2.65 3.47 -8.02
C ASP A 156 -2.40 2.79 -6.68
N ILE A 157 -1.27 2.08 -6.56
CA ILE A 157 -0.86 1.50 -5.27
C ILE A 157 -0.62 2.61 -4.25
N HIS A 158 0.13 3.66 -4.62
CA HIS A 158 0.41 4.78 -3.73
C HIS A 158 -0.86 5.54 -3.35
N ASN A 159 -1.78 5.81 -4.29
CA ASN A 159 -3.06 6.43 -3.98
C ASN A 159 -3.87 5.62 -2.96
N ARG A 160 -3.88 4.30 -3.10
CA ARG A 160 -4.57 3.41 -2.16
C ARG A 160 -3.91 3.42 -0.78
N LEU A 161 -2.59 3.36 -0.71
CA LEU A 161 -1.84 3.45 0.56
C LEU A 161 -2.07 4.80 1.24
N THR A 162 -1.97 5.89 0.47
CA THR A 162 -2.26 7.24 0.94
C THR A 162 -3.69 7.36 1.48
N THR A 163 -4.66 6.84 0.74
CA THR A 163 -6.07 6.83 1.18
C THR A 163 -6.22 6.13 2.53
N ASN A 164 -5.57 4.99 2.72
CA ASN A 164 -5.64 4.26 3.99
C ASN A 164 -5.04 5.05 5.16
N ILE A 165 -3.91 5.76 4.94
CA ILE A 165 -3.31 6.63 5.95
C ILE A 165 -4.28 7.74 6.35
N PHE A 166 -4.84 8.45 5.37
CA PHE A 166 -5.78 9.54 5.65
C PHE A 166 -7.05 9.04 6.34
N ARG A 167 -7.64 7.94 5.87
CA ARG A 167 -8.84 7.37 6.48
C ARG A 167 -8.60 6.92 7.92
N GLY A 168 -7.46 6.31 8.20
CA GLY A 168 -7.08 5.92 9.56
C GLY A 168 -6.98 7.11 10.51
N GLU A 169 -6.34 8.22 10.07
CA GLU A 169 -6.16 9.41 10.90
C GLU A 169 -7.44 10.24 11.08
N PHE A 170 -8.33 10.21 10.11
CA PHE A 170 -9.55 11.01 10.10
C PHE A 170 -10.82 10.20 10.44
N ASP A 171 -10.69 8.98 10.92
CA ASP A 171 -11.82 8.11 11.24
C ASP A 171 -12.83 8.01 10.08
N ASP A 172 -12.31 7.80 8.85
CA ASP A 172 -13.06 7.79 7.60
C ASP A 172 -13.78 9.10 7.22
N GLN A 173 -13.44 10.25 7.86
CA GLN A 173 -14.09 11.55 7.62
C GLN A 173 -13.08 12.62 7.18
N VAL A 174 -12.37 12.38 6.09
CA VAL A 174 -11.35 13.32 5.56
C VAL A 174 -12.01 14.58 4.99
N ASN A 175 -13.04 14.42 4.17
CA ASN A 175 -13.77 15.54 3.58
C ASN A 175 -14.57 16.31 4.63
N ASN A 176 -14.78 17.61 4.39
CA ASN A 176 -15.70 18.40 5.16
C ASN A 176 -17.14 17.89 4.98
N LEU A 177 -17.83 17.62 6.09
CA LEU A 177 -19.21 17.09 6.06
C LEU A 177 -20.29 18.16 5.81
N TYR A 178 -19.92 19.43 5.96
CA TYR A 178 -20.88 20.54 5.92
C TYR A 178 -20.81 21.35 4.64
N ILE A 179 -19.78 21.14 3.83
CA ILE A 179 -19.51 21.90 2.61
C ILE A 179 -19.28 20.93 1.46
N ASP A 180 -20.14 20.98 0.48
CA ASP A 180 -19.95 20.31 -0.79
C ASP A 180 -18.89 21.06 -1.61
N GLY A 181 -17.89 20.35 -2.08
CA GLY A 181 -16.82 20.92 -2.90
C GLY A 181 -15.59 20.06 -2.96
N GLU A 182 -14.66 20.47 -3.79
CA GLU A 182 -13.35 19.84 -3.88
C GLU A 182 -12.60 20.00 -2.57
N ALA A 183 -12.07 18.88 -2.06
CA ALA A 183 -11.23 18.88 -0.90
C ALA A 183 -9.77 18.63 -1.32
N SER A 184 -8.84 19.39 -0.77
CA SER A 184 -7.43 19.22 -1.11
C SER A 184 -6.50 19.60 0.03
N ILE A 185 -5.34 18.96 0.01
CA ILE A 185 -4.19 19.30 0.86
C ILE A 185 -3.02 19.57 -0.06
N GLU A 186 -2.43 20.75 0.04
CA GLU A 186 -1.22 21.12 -0.67
C GLU A 186 -0.06 21.22 0.34
N LEU A 187 0.97 20.42 0.13
CA LEU A 187 2.19 20.42 0.94
C LEU A 187 3.35 20.95 0.09
N ILE A 188 3.93 22.08 0.52
CA ILE A 188 5.05 22.73 -0.14
C ILE A 188 6.30 22.59 0.73
N ILE A 189 7.30 21.84 0.24
CA ILE A 189 8.58 21.63 0.93
C ILE A 189 9.70 22.11 0.01
N LYS A 190 10.42 23.16 0.41
CA LYS A 190 11.44 23.82 -0.42
C LYS A 190 10.83 24.22 -1.78
N ASN A 191 11.32 23.61 -2.86
CA ASN A 191 10.86 23.87 -4.23
C ASN A 191 9.92 22.78 -4.78
N GLY A 192 9.44 21.87 -3.92
CA GLY A 192 8.53 20.80 -4.32
C GLY A 192 7.14 21.03 -3.78
N THR A 193 6.14 20.86 -4.62
CA THR A 193 4.73 20.91 -4.26
C THR A 193 4.10 19.54 -4.50
N THR A 194 3.39 19.03 -3.52
CA THR A 194 2.55 17.84 -3.65
C THR A 194 1.11 18.21 -3.30
N ILE A 195 0.18 17.85 -4.16
CA ILE A 195 -1.24 18.11 -3.98
C ILE A 195 -1.95 16.77 -3.83
N PHE A 196 -2.71 16.65 -2.75
CA PHE A 196 -3.61 15.53 -2.48
C PHE A 196 -5.04 16.02 -2.71
N ASN A 197 -5.69 15.49 -3.74
CA ASN A 197 -7.12 15.72 -3.96
C ASN A 197 -7.92 14.62 -3.27
N ILE A 198 -8.97 15.01 -2.57
CA ILE A 198 -9.78 14.10 -1.78
C ILE A 198 -11.22 14.16 -2.28
N GLU A 199 -11.71 13.03 -2.76
CA GLU A 199 -13.09 12.85 -3.19
C GLU A 199 -13.70 11.65 -2.46
N LYS A 200 -14.78 11.86 -1.74
CA LYS A 200 -15.48 10.79 -0.98
C LYS A 200 -14.51 9.96 -0.12
N ASN A 201 -13.65 10.65 0.63
CA ASN A 201 -12.60 10.07 1.47
C ASN A 201 -11.56 9.21 0.71
N THR A 202 -11.51 9.31 -0.61
CA THR A 202 -10.46 8.71 -1.44
C THR A 202 -9.46 9.79 -1.81
N VAL A 203 -8.18 9.51 -1.58
CA VAL A 203 -7.09 10.45 -1.82
C VAL A 203 -6.37 10.09 -3.11
N LYS A 204 -6.18 11.08 -3.97
CA LYS A 204 -5.33 10.97 -5.16
C LYS A 204 -4.32 12.11 -5.14
N TYR A 205 -3.04 11.81 -5.28
CA TYR A 205 -2.06 12.88 -5.44
C TYR A 205 -1.88 13.26 -6.92
N ILE A 206 -1.55 14.53 -7.14
CA ILE A 206 -1.24 15.08 -8.47
C ILE A 206 0.24 15.41 -8.52
N GLY A 207 0.88 15.03 -9.63
CA GLY A 207 2.28 15.30 -9.90
C GLY A 207 3.20 14.11 -9.57
N ASN A 208 4.50 14.39 -9.53
CA ASN A 208 5.53 13.44 -9.08
C ASN A 208 5.91 13.78 -7.63
N PRO A 209 5.34 13.11 -6.64
CA PRO A 209 5.67 13.40 -5.26
C PRO A 209 7.14 13.10 -5.02
N LYS A 210 7.83 14.00 -4.34
CA LYS A 210 9.19 13.75 -3.92
C LYS A 210 9.17 12.89 -2.65
N MET A 211 9.80 11.72 -2.72
CA MET A 211 9.95 10.85 -1.55
C MET A 211 10.64 11.59 -0.39
N LEU A 212 10.05 11.55 0.78
CA LEU A 212 10.63 12.09 2.00
C LEU A 212 11.45 11.02 2.72
N LYS A 213 12.60 11.43 3.23
CA LYS A 213 13.48 10.58 4.06
C LYS A 213 13.22 10.76 5.56
N THR A 214 12.47 11.78 5.93
CA THR A 214 12.13 12.12 7.31
C THR A 214 10.70 11.70 7.61
N GLN A 215 10.50 10.99 8.69
CA GLN A 215 9.18 10.60 9.18
C GLN A 215 8.59 11.71 10.04
N ALA A 216 7.29 11.93 9.95
CA ALA A 216 6.54 12.73 10.92
C ALA A 216 6.07 11.83 12.07
N VAL A 217 6.02 12.40 13.28
CA VAL A 217 5.40 11.76 14.44
C VAL A 217 4.26 12.67 14.90
N TYR A 218 3.09 12.08 15.05
CA TYR A 218 1.92 12.72 15.60
C TYR A 218 1.64 12.12 16.98
N LEU A 219 1.60 12.98 17.99
CA LEU A 219 1.24 12.58 19.34
C LEU A 219 -0.15 13.14 19.61
N ASP A 220 -1.14 12.26 19.62
CA ASP A 220 -2.48 12.62 20.07
C ASP A 220 -2.56 12.49 21.58
N ASP A 221 -3.23 13.43 22.22
CA ASP A 221 -3.46 13.35 23.65
C ASP A 221 -4.58 12.34 23.90
N PRO A 222 -4.36 11.26 24.66
CA PRO A 222 -5.37 10.26 24.93
C PRO A 222 -6.46 10.70 25.91
N PHE A 223 -6.48 11.98 26.33
CA PHE A 223 -7.44 12.52 27.29
C PHE A 223 -8.54 13.36 26.65
#